data_c23175ddd4f78679876001c415429009
#
_entry.id   c23175ddd4f78679876001c415429009
#
_cell.length_a   1.000
_cell.length_b   1.000
_cell.length_c   1.000
_cell.angle_alpha   90.00
_cell.angle_beta   90.00
_cell.angle_gamma   90.00
#
_symmetry.space_group_name_H-M   'P 1'
#
loop_
_entity.id
_entity.type
_entity.pdbx_description
1 polymer ?
#
loop_
_entity_poly.entity_id
_entity_poly.type
_entity_poly.pdbx_seq_one_letter_code
_entity_poly.pdbx_strand_id
1 'polypeptide(L)'
;MTGDLKIVLTDENGQIKHEQEIKNLVVTTGKNFIASRMKDTTDDAMSHMAIGSGTTAANVADTALESSLGRVSLTSTTVTNNNVAYVATFPAGTGTGAVTEAGLFNDGTAGDMLCRTVFSVINKGAADTLGITWTVTVN
;
A
#
# COMPACT_ATOMS: atom_id res chain seq x y z
N MET A 1 1.50 -1.66 -16.78
CA MET A 1 0.80 -1.86 -15.49
C MET A 1 0.94 -0.59 -14.65
N THR A 2 -0.15 -0.10 -14.13
CA THR A 2 -0.20 1.15 -13.37
C THR A 2 -0.88 0.93 -12.04
N GLY A 3 -0.69 1.85 -11.09
CA GLY A 3 -1.38 1.83 -9.81
C GLY A 3 -1.71 3.22 -9.33
N ASP A 4 -2.84 3.35 -8.72
CA ASP A 4 -3.37 4.59 -8.17
C ASP A 4 -3.77 4.37 -6.72
N LEU A 5 -3.31 5.27 -5.83
CA LEU A 5 -3.69 5.28 -4.43
C LEU A 5 -4.61 6.45 -4.14
N LYS A 6 -5.65 6.19 -3.38
CA LYS A 6 -6.41 7.21 -2.67
C LYS A 6 -6.16 7.03 -1.17
N ILE A 7 -5.66 8.08 -0.53
CA ILE A 7 -5.34 8.09 0.91
C ILE A 7 -6.27 9.10 1.59
N VAL A 8 -6.92 8.67 2.67
CA VAL A 8 -7.81 9.50 3.48
C VAL A 8 -7.36 9.39 4.94
N LEU A 9 -7.04 10.53 5.54
CA LEU A 9 -6.72 10.65 6.96
C LEU A 9 -7.94 11.23 7.69
N THR A 10 -8.40 10.52 8.70
CA THR A 10 -9.58 10.87 9.48
C THR A 10 -9.21 11.03 10.95
N ASP A 11 -9.76 12.02 11.64
CA ASP A 11 -9.56 12.21 13.09
C ASP A 11 -10.47 11.27 13.91
N GLU A 12 -10.38 11.36 15.23
CA GLU A 12 -11.14 10.52 16.17
C GLU A 12 -12.67 10.75 16.08
N ASN A 13 -13.10 11.89 15.53
CA ASN A 13 -14.52 12.25 15.35
C ASN A 13 -15.06 11.88 13.96
N GLY A 14 -14.26 11.23 13.12
CA GLY A 14 -14.63 10.87 11.75
C GLY A 14 -14.51 12.03 10.76
N GLN A 15 -13.87 13.13 11.13
CA GLN A 15 -13.61 14.27 10.24
C GLN A 15 -12.41 14.01 9.37
N ILE A 16 -12.50 14.26 8.06
CA ILE A 16 -11.38 14.12 7.13
C ILE A 16 -10.38 15.26 7.39
N LYS A 17 -9.14 14.89 7.74
CA LYS A 17 -8.03 15.83 7.95
C LYS A 17 -7.21 16.04 6.68
N HIS A 18 -7.10 15.02 5.83
CA HIS A 18 -6.31 15.05 4.61
C HIS A 18 -6.81 14.01 3.63
N GLU A 19 -6.76 14.33 2.34
CA GLU A 19 -7.12 13.42 1.26
C GLU A 19 -6.13 13.63 0.12
N GLN A 20 -5.61 12.55 -0.47
CA GLN A 20 -4.59 12.63 -1.51
C GLN A 20 -4.72 11.46 -2.47
N GLU A 21 -4.47 11.73 -3.76
CA GLU A 21 -4.38 10.73 -4.81
C GLU A 21 -2.97 10.71 -5.38
N ILE A 22 -2.39 9.51 -5.55
CA ILE A 22 -0.99 9.33 -5.91
C ILE A 22 -0.86 8.20 -6.92
N LYS A 23 0.04 8.35 -7.88
CA LYS A 23 0.48 7.26 -8.77
C LYS A 23 1.56 6.44 -8.07
N ASN A 24 1.61 5.12 -8.35
CA ASN A 24 2.62 4.24 -7.79
C ASN A 24 3.53 3.63 -8.86
N LEU A 25 4.54 2.92 -8.39
CA LEU A 25 5.44 2.12 -9.20
C LEU A 25 5.25 0.63 -8.87
N VAL A 26 4.95 -0.20 -9.88
CA VAL A 26 4.98 -1.66 -9.76
C VAL A 26 6.44 -2.11 -9.89
N VAL A 27 6.98 -2.67 -8.82
CA VAL A 27 8.39 -3.07 -8.75
C VAL A 27 8.64 -4.40 -9.47
N THR A 28 9.90 -4.74 -9.71
CA THR A 28 10.29 -5.96 -10.46
C THR A 28 9.77 -7.23 -9.77
N THR A 29 9.90 -7.33 -8.44
CA THR A 29 9.35 -8.47 -7.69
C THR A 29 7.84 -8.58 -7.86
N GLY A 30 7.13 -7.46 -7.94
CA GLY A 30 5.69 -7.44 -8.22
C GLY A 30 5.34 -7.96 -9.61
N LYS A 31 6.11 -7.58 -10.62
CA LYS A 31 5.93 -8.09 -11.99
C LYS A 31 6.19 -9.59 -12.06
N ASN A 32 7.23 -10.07 -11.38
CA ASN A 32 7.55 -11.49 -11.28
C ASN A 32 6.44 -12.27 -10.58
N PHE A 33 5.89 -11.71 -9.49
CA PHE A 33 4.73 -12.27 -8.78
C PHE A 33 3.55 -12.45 -9.73
N ILE A 34 3.19 -11.41 -10.49
CA ILE A 34 2.07 -11.47 -11.43
C ILE A 34 2.32 -12.53 -12.51
N ALA A 35 3.52 -12.57 -13.07
CA ALA A 35 3.89 -13.59 -14.07
C ALA A 35 3.77 -15.01 -13.49
N SER A 36 4.17 -15.21 -12.24
CA SER A 36 4.05 -16.52 -11.58
C SER A 36 2.57 -16.91 -11.37
N ARG A 37 1.71 -15.96 -11.05
CA ARG A 37 0.27 -16.21 -10.88
C ARG A 37 -0.41 -16.62 -12.18
N MET A 38 0.10 -16.21 -13.34
CA MET A 38 -0.44 -16.66 -14.64
C MET A 38 -0.29 -18.17 -14.84
N LYS A 39 0.65 -18.81 -14.16
CA LYS A 39 0.89 -20.25 -14.19
C LYS A 39 0.27 -20.97 -12.99
N ASP A 40 -0.46 -20.29 -12.14
CA ASP A 40 -1.04 -20.83 -10.91
C ASP A 40 0.02 -21.41 -9.96
N THR A 41 0.97 -20.55 -9.56
CA THR A 41 2.02 -20.91 -8.61
C THR A 41 1.48 -21.01 -7.18
N THR A 42 2.33 -21.49 -6.26
CA THR A 42 2.01 -21.58 -4.82
C THR A 42 2.21 -20.27 -4.06
N ASP A 43 2.65 -19.20 -4.73
CA ASP A 43 2.81 -17.89 -4.09
C ASP A 43 1.47 -17.34 -3.63
N ASP A 44 1.41 -16.86 -2.39
CA ASP A 44 0.20 -16.29 -1.82
C ASP A 44 -0.17 -14.97 -2.52
N ALA A 45 -1.46 -14.70 -2.61
CA ALA A 45 -1.97 -13.44 -3.12
C ALA A 45 -1.60 -12.28 -2.19
N MET A 46 -1.64 -11.03 -2.69
CA MET A 46 -1.43 -9.84 -1.87
C MET A 46 -2.43 -9.82 -0.71
N SER A 47 -1.92 -9.65 0.50
CA SER A 47 -2.69 -9.80 1.74
C SER A 47 -2.51 -8.66 2.73
N HIS A 48 -1.46 -7.85 2.57
CA HIS A 48 -1.10 -6.81 3.53
C HIS A 48 -0.71 -5.52 2.85
N MET A 49 -0.94 -4.41 3.55
CA MET A 49 -0.49 -3.08 3.15
C MET A 49 0.33 -2.49 4.28
N ALA A 50 1.42 -1.82 3.92
CA ALA A 50 2.32 -1.17 4.88
C ALA A 50 2.44 0.32 4.58
N ILE A 51 2.65 1.10 5.62
CA ILE A 51 2.99 2.53 5.53
C ILE A 51 4.31 2.77 6.26
N GLY A 52 5.01 3.83 5.84
CA GLY A 52 6.32 4.14 6.39
C GLY A 52 6.67 5.61 6.26
N SER A 53 7.87 5.94 6.73
CA SER A 53 8.44 7.28 6.75
C SER A 53 9.63 7.46 5.81
N GLY A 54 9.84 6.54 4.89
CA GLY A 54 10.89 6.64 3.88
C GLY A 54 10.59 7.75 2.87
N THR A 55 11.61 8.43 2.41
CA THR A 55 11.51 9.57 1.48
C THR A 55 12.25 9.35 0.17
N THR A 56 13.03 8.29 0.07
CA THR A 56 13.72 7.94 -1.18
C THR A 56 12.72 7.52 -2.24
N ALA A 57 12.79 8.12 -3.42
CA ALA A 57 11.88 7.83 -4.53
C ALA A 57 11.78 6.32 -4.82
N ALA A 58 10.58 5.84 -5.17
CA ALA A 58 10.36 4.44 -5.49
C ALA A 58 11.20 4.03 -6.69
N ASN A 59 11.80 2.83 -6.60
CA ASN A 59 12.66 2.23 -7.62
C ASN A 59 12.15 0.84 -7.96
N VAL A 60 12.30 0.43 -9.22
CA VAL A 60 11.87 -0.91 -9.68
C VAL A 60 12.56 -2.06 -8.93
N ALA A 61 13.71 -1.81 -8.33
CA ALA A 61 14.47 -2.79 -7.55
C ALA A 61 14.02 -2.86 -6.08
N ASP A 62 13.07 -2.04 -5.66
CA ASP A 62 12.59 -2.06 -4.27
C ASP A 62 11.92 -3.38 -3.94
N THR A 63 12.23 -3.90 -2.75
CA THR A 63 11.67 -5.15 -2.22
C THR A 63 11.00 -4.95 -0.86
N ALA A 64 11.13 -3.77 -0.27
CA ALA A 64 10.59 -3.41 1.04
C ALA A 64 10.41 -1.90 1.13
N LEU A 65 9.71 -1.45 2.18
CA LEU A 65 9.69 -0.03 2.54
C LEU A 65 11.07 0.38 3.08
N GLU A 66 11.41 1.66 2.90
CA GLU A 66 12.65 2.20 3.44
C GLU A 66 12.61 2.28 4.98
N SER A 67 11.47 2.69 5.54
CA SER A 67 11.31 2.86 6.99
C SER A 67 9.87 2.57 7.39
N SER A 68 9.56 1.30 7.71
CA SER A 68 8.20 0.88 8.04
C SER A 68 7.72 1.46 9.37
N LEU A 69 6.50 1.98 9.37
CA LEU A 69 5.78 2.44 10.57
C LEU A 69 4.70 1.44 11.00
N GLY A 70 4.14 0.69 10.07
CA GLY A 70 3.11 -0.30 10.37
C GLY A 70 2.67 -1.07 9.14
N ARG A 71 2.17 -2.28 9.37
CA ARG A 71 1.63 -3.17 8.33
C ARG A 71 0.35 -3.80 8.85
N VAL A 72 -0.70 -3.79 8.04
CA VAL A 72 -2.02 -4.34 8.39
C VAL A 72 -2.51 -5.28 7.30
N SER A 73 -3.37 -6.22 7.69
CA SER A 73 -4.08 -7.06 6.74
C SER A 73 -5.02 -6.20 5.89
N LEU A 74 -5.19 -6.58 4.63
CA LEU A 74 -6.16 -5.94 3.75
C LEU A 74 -7.58 -6.15 4.28
N THR A 75 -8.38 -5.09 4.22
CA THR A 75 -9.80 -5.15 4.57
C THR A 75 -10.59 -5.85 3.46
N SER A 76 -10.25 -5.57 2.20
CA SER A 76 -10.88 -6.18 1.04
C SER A 76 -9.96 -6.16 -0.17
N THR A 77 -10.21 -7.10 -1.08
CA THR A 77 -9.58 -7.17 -2.40
C THR A 77 -10.67 -7.46 -3.41
N THR A 78 -10.86 -6.57 -4.38
CA THR A 78 -11.93 -6.69 -5.37
C THR A 78 -11.35 -6.60 -6.77
N VAL A 79 -11.66 -7.61 -7.60
CA VAL A 79 -11.30 -7.63 -9.02
C VAL A 79 -12.48 -7.12 -9.84
N THR A 80 -12.21 -6.13 -10.70
CA THR A 80 -13.20 -5.61 -11.63
C THR A 80 -12.53 -5.47 -13.00
N ASN A 81 -12.86 -6.36 -13.93
CA ASN A 81 -12.22 -6.42 -15.25
C ASN A 81 -10.69 -6.56 -15.12
N ASN A 82 -9.92 -5.56 -15.57
CA ASN A 82 -8.47 -5.53 -15.49
C ASN A 82 -7.91 -4.76 -14.29
N ASN A 83 -8.75 -4.44 -13.31
CA ASN A 83 -8.38 -3.71 -12.10
C ASN A 83 -8.52 -4.60 -10.86
N VAL A 84 -7.59 -4.42 -9.92
CA VAL A 84 -7.70 -4.98 -8.57
C VAL A 84 -7.64 -3.84 -7.58
N ALA A 85 -8.67 -3.69 -6.76
CA ALA A 85 -8.72 -2.70 -5.68
C ALA A 85 -8.40 -3.37 -4.34
N TYR A 86 -7.33 -2.92 -3.70
CA TYR A 86 -6.91 -3.35 -2.37
C TYR A 86 -7.25 -2.25 -1.38
N VAL A 87 -7.98 -2.58 -0.33
CA VAL A 87 -8.36 -1.62 0.71
C VAL A 87 -7.74 -2.02 2.03
N ALA A 88 -7.15 -1.05 2.72
CA ALA A 88 -6.62 -1.24 4.07
C ALA A 88 -6.93 -0.05 4.95
N THR A 89 -7.08 -0.30 6.24
CA THR A 89 -7.29 0.71 7.26
C THR A 89 -6.23 0.57 8.34
N PHE A 90 -5.51 1.65 8.58
CA PHE A 90 -4.54 1.77 9.67
C PHE A 90 -5.23 2.51 10.82
N PRO A 91 -5.69 1.77 11.85
CA PRO A 91 -6.48 2.39 12.93
C PRO A 91 -5.63 3.28 13.83
N ALA A 92 -6.28 3.95 14.76
CA ALA A 92 -5.61 4.71 15.79
C ALA A 92 -4.55 3.84 16.50
N GLY A 93 -3.37 4.39 16.69
CA GLY A 93 -2.24 3.70 17.32
C GLY A 93 -1.39 2.84 16.39
N THR A 94 -1.81 2.62 15.14
CA THR A 94 -1.05 1.85 14.16
C THR A 94 -0.51 2.76 13.08
N GLY A 95 0.81 2.71 12.84
CA GLY A 95 1.46 3.52 11.81
C GLY A 95 1.50 5.00 12.12
N THR A 96 1.47 5.38 13.41
CA THR A 96 1.55 6.77 13.85
C THR A 96 2.89 7.37 13.45
N GLY A 97 2.85 8.59 12.90
CA GLY A 97 4.05 9.32 12.52
C GLY A 97 3.90 10.10 11.22
N ALA A 98 5.03 10.50 10.66
CA ALA A 98 5.12 11.21 9.40
C ALA A 98 5.11 10.20 8.24
N VAL A 99 3.95 9.91 7.70
CA VAL A 99 3.76 8.91 6.65
C VAL A 99 4.12 9.52 5.30
N THR A 100 5.08 8.91 4.61
CA THR A 100 5.61 9.38 3.32
C THR A 100 5.74 8.25 2.29
N GLU A 101 5.50 7.00 2.67
CA GLU A 101 5.58 5.86 1.75
C GLU A 101 4.52 4.82 2.08
N ALA A 102 4.19 3.99 1.09
CA ALA A 102 3.30 2.85 1.24
C ALA A 102 3.73 1.71 0.31
N GLY A 103 3.36 0.48 0.65
CA GLY A 103 3.63 -0.71 -0.14
C GLY A 103 2.58 -1.80 0.05
N LEU A 104 2.44 -2.65 -0.98
CA LEU A 104 1.58 -3.84 -0.96
C LEU A 104 2.44 -5.10 -0.91
N PHE A 105 2.06 -6.04 -0.04
CA PHE A 105 2.80 -7.28 0.22
C PHE A 105 1.87 -8.49 0.27
N ASN A 106 2.44 -9.67 0.03
CA ASN A 106 1.73 -10.95 0.14
C ASN A 106 1.94 -11.68 1.47
N ASP A 107 2.52 -11.00 2.48
CA ASP A 107 2.77 -11.58 3.79
C ASP A 107 2.70 -10.49 4.87
N GLY A 108 2.43 -10.91 6.10
CA GLY A 108 2.41 -10.04 7.28
C GLY A 108 3.80 -9.53 7.69
N THR A 109 4.85 -10.26 7.32
CA THR A 109 6.25 -9.91 7.54
C THR A 109 7.06 -10.33 6.32
N ALA A 110 8.03 -9.51 5.89
CA ALA A 110 8.78 -9.77 4.65
C ALA A 110 7.84 -9.98 3.45
N GLY A 111 7.92 -11.10 2.74
CA GLY A 111 7.09 -11.41 1.58
C GLY A 111 7.46 -10.62 0.33
N ASP A 112 6.72 -10.86 -0.74
CA ASP A 112 6.91 -10.16 -2.01
C ASP A 112 6.17 -8.83 -2.02
N MET A 113 6.87 -7.78 -2.43
CA MET A 113 6.31 -6.47 -2.64
C MET A 113 5.75 -6.37 -4.08
N LEU A 114 4.48 -6.01 -4.21
CA LEU A 114 3.88 -5.75 -5.52
C LEU A 114 4.23 -4.36 -6.03
N CYS A 115 4.07 -3.35 -5.20
CA CYS A 115 4.28 -1.95 -5.57
C CYS A 115 4.64 -1.10 -4.36
N ARG A 116 5.28 0.03 -4.63
CA ARG A 116 5.67 1.04 -3.64
C ARG A 116 5.44 2.43 -4.21
N THR A 117 5.10 3.36 -3.35
CA THR A 117 5.01 4.78 -3.68
C THR A 117 5.54 5.64 -2.56
N VAL A 118 6.02 6.82 -2.92
CA VAL A 118 6.46 7.87 -1.99
C VAL A 118 5.66 9.13 -2.30
N PHE A 119 5.21 9.82 -1.27
CA PHE A 119 4.33 10.97 -1.40
C PHE A 119 4.63 12.03 -0.35
N SER A 120 4.00 13.20 -0.49
CA SER A 120 4.12 14.30 0.48
C SER A 120 3.65 13.84 1.85
N VAL A 121 4.32 14.28 2.91
CA VAL A 121 4.09 13.83 4.28
C VAL A 121 2.61 13.98 4.68
N ILE A 122 2.09 12.91 5.27
CA ILE A 122 0.79 12.87 5.95
C ILE A 122 1.08 12.58 7.41
N ASN A 123 0.81 13.55 8.28
CA ASN A 123 1.06 13.40 9.72
C ASN A 123 -0.10 12.65 10.35
N LYS A 124 0.12 11.36 10.62
CA LYS A 124 -0.88 10.51 11.30
C LYS A 124 -0.66 10.59 12.81
N GLY A 125 -1.57 11.26 13.50
CA GLY A 125 -1.58 11.31 14.95
C GLY A 125 -2.02 9.99 15.58
N ALA A 126 -1.81 9.84 16.89
CA ALA A 126 -2.13 8.62 17.63
C ALA A 126 -3.62 8.26 17.61
N ALA A 127 -4.51 9.25 17.50
CA ALA A 127 -5.97 9.07 17.45
C ALA A 127 -6.52 9.04 16.01
N ASP A 128 -5.67 9.22 15.01
CA ASP A 128 -6.09 9.29 13.61
C ASP A 128 -6.18 7.89 12.98
N THR A 129 -7.08 7.74 12.03
CA THR A 129 -7.22 6.56 11.17
C THR A 129 -6.85 6.91 9.75
N LEU A 130 -6.01 6.08 9.12
CA LEU A 130 -5.59 6.26 7.72
C LEU A 130 -6.20 5.15 6.88
N GLY A 131 -7.03 5.51 5.91
CA GLY A 131 -7.60 4.59 4.93
C GLY A 131 -6.89 4.73 3.59
N ILE A 132 -6.53 3.60 2.97
CA ILE A 132 -5.93 3.56 1.64
C ILE A 132 -6.72 2.62 0.76
N THR A 133 -7.11 3.12 -0.41
CA THR A 133 -7.60 2.32 -1.52
C THR A 133 -6.54 2.34 -2.62
N TRP A 134 -6.01 1.17 -2.94
CA TRP A 134 -4.95 1.02 -3.94
C TRP A 134 -5.49 0.22 -5.12
N THR A 135 -5.58 0.85 -6.27
CA THR A 135 -6.07 0.20 -7.49
C THR A 135 -4.91 -0.08 -8.43
N VAL A 136 -4.69 -1.35 -8.75
CA VAL A 136 -3.69 -1.79 -9.72
C VAL A 136 -4.40 -2.18 -11.00
N THR A 137 -3.96 -1.60 -12.11
CA THR A 137 -4.52 -1.83 -13.44
C THR A 137 -3.55 -2.61 -14.30
N VAL A 138 -4.02 -3.72 -14.87
CA VAL A 138 -3.28 -4.49 -15.87
C VAL A 138 -3.63 -3.93 -17.25
N ASN A 139 -2.71 -3.18 -17.83
CA ASN A 139 -2.89 -2.56 -19.15
C ASN A 139 -1.90 -3.10 -20.17
#